data_9f49dc3ada524a5ec1186eee3716cdf4
#
_entry.id   9f49dc3ada524a5ec1186eee3716cdf4
#
_cell.length_a   1.000
_cell.length_b   1.000
_cell.length_c   1.000
_cell.angle_alpha   90.00
_cell.angle_beta   90.00
_cell.angle_gamma   90.00
#
_symmetry.space_group_name_H-M   'P 1'
#
loop_
_entity.id
_entity.type
_entity.pdbx_description
1 polymer ?
#
loop_
_entity_poly.entity_id
_entity_poly.type
_entity_poly.pdbx_seq_one_letter_code
_entity_poly.pdbx_strand_id
1 'polypeptide(L)'
;MAPSAKGETGSLSSTSGATTVLGVTNGTTVLGGAEPLPQYPYLIREKDGTRTTVDKPSFRIGKEGRYCDLFLYDNTAISRSHADIVTRDGRYFVVDRNSTNHTYVEGRLIPPEREVELYDNTHLRLANENFTFHLK
;
A
#
# COMPACT_ATOMS: atom_id res chain seq x y z
N MET A 1 -8.58 15.36 29.44
CA MET A 1 -8.40 15.66 30.11
C MET A 1 -8.30 16.29 29.77
N ALA A 2 -8.33 15.64 30.05
CA ALA A 2 -8.36 15.85 30.37
C ALA A 2 -8.27 16.16 29.78
N PRO A 3 -8.19 15.46 29.80
CA PRO A 3 -8.19 15.63 29.86
C PRO A 3 -8.12 15.80 29.33
N SER A 4 -8.17 15.24 29.55
CA SER A 4 -8.28 15.34 29.80
C SER A 4 -8.26 15.48 29.11
N ALA A 5 -8.36 14.89 29.26
CA ALA A 5 -8.49 15.08 29.41
C ALA A 5 -8.61 15.23 28.70
N LYS A 6 -8.34 14.60 28.68
CA LYS A 6 -8.54 14.76 28.70
C LYS A 6 -8.53 14.66 28.43
N GLY A 7 -8.38 14.28 28.07
CA GLY A 7 -8.63 14.12 28.61
C GLY A 7 -8.47 14.04 27.88
N GLU A 8 -8.43 13.36 27.94
CA GLU A 8 -8.54 13.25 28.35
C GLU A 8 -8.45 13.05 27.89
N THR A 9 -8.39 12.75 27.54
CA THR A 9 -8.58 12.57 27.92
C THR A 9 -8.60 12.42 27.41
N GLY A 10 -8.63 11.92 27.11
CA GLY A 10 -8.99 11.71 27.79
C GLY A 10 -8.88 11.50 26.98
N SER A 11 -8.88 10.94 26.89
CA SER A 11 -9.01 10.79 27.30
C SER A 11 -8.92 10.56 26.74
N LEU A 12 -9.04 10.01 26.61
CA LEU A 12 -9.13 9.91 27.09
C LEU A 12 -9.14 9.70 26.56
N SER A 13 -9.24 9.39 26.35
CA SER A 13 -9.36 9.28 26.85
C SER A 13 -9.26 9.03 26.28
N SER A 14 -9.42 8.59 26.06
CA SER A 14 -9.44 8.55 26.60
C SER A 14 -9.30 8.31 26.12
N THR A 15 -9.44 7.84 25.85
CA THR A 15 -9.40 7.78 26.41
C THR A 15 -9.29 7.58 26.07
N SER A 16 -9.59 7.29 25.78
CA SER A 16 -9.41 7.24 26.48
C SER A 16 -9.16 7.09 26.22
N GLY A 17 -9.61 6.76 25.71
CA GLY A 17 -9.49 6.79 26.67
C GLY A 17 -9.01 6.72 26.25
N ALA A 18 -9.18 6.28 26.12
CA ALA A 18 -8.68 6.47 26.78
C ALA A 18 -8.28 6.39 26.56
N THR A 19 -8.45 6.02 26.31
CA THR A 19 -7.96 6.28 27.00
C THR A 19 -7.47 6.23 26.87
N THR A 20 -7.78 5.81 26.70
CA THR A 20 -7.20 6.05 27.40
C THR A 20 -6.68 5.98 27.29
N VAL A 21 -7.16 5.59 27.18
CA VAL A 21 -6.51 5.91 27.87
C VAL A 21 -6.10 5.77 27.91
N LEU A 22 -5.93 5.32 27.62
CA LEU A 22 -5.36 5.63 28.31
C LEU A 22 -4.92 5.53 28.30
N GLY A 23 -5.56 5.07 27.97
CA GLY A 23 -5.15 5.42 28.72
C GLY A 23 -4.56 5.53 28.35
N VAL A 24 -4.32 5.37 28.23
CA VAL A 24 -3.77 5.87 28.64
C VAL A 24 -3.29 5.93 28.43
N THR A 25 -3.34 5.38 28.01
CA THR A 25 -2.92 5.95 28.45
C THR A 25 -2.47 6.06 28.36
N ASN A 26 -2.32 5.70 28.18
CA ASN A 26 -1.85 6.26 28.56
C ASN A 26 -1.33 6.41 28.21
N GLY A 27 -1.45 6.04 27.59
CA GLY A 27 -1.11 6.55 27.88
C GLY A 27 -0.55 6.76 27.19
N THR A 28 -0.26 6.63 26.86
CA THR A 28 0.17 7.13 26.78
C THR A 28 0.63 7.31 26.19
N THR A 29 0.63 7.16 25.89
CA THR A 29 0.92 7.50 25.85
C THR A 29 1.21 7.54 25.47
N VAL A 30 1.06 7.52 25.32
CA VAL A 30 1.21 7.64 25.46
C VAL A 30 1.07 7.76 25.43
N LEU A 31 0.82 7.77 25.39
CA LEU A 31 0.62 7.91 25.61
C LEU A 31 0.05 7.94 25.43
N GLY A 32 -0.48 7.80 25.07
CA GLY A 32 -1.03 7.69 25.00
C GLY A 32 -1.77 7.90 24.16
N GLY A 33 -2.30 7.93 24.29
CA GLY A 33 -3.14 8.13 23.16
C GLY A 33 -2.39 8.24 21.88
N ALA A 34 -1.90 7.26 21.54
CA ALA A 34 -1.08 7.24 20.36
C ALA A 34 -1.92 7.25 19.10
N GLU A 35 -1.46 7.92 18.07
CA GLU A 35 -2.06 7.86 16.75
C GLU A 35 -1.81 6.49 16.14
N PRO A 36 -2.78 5.98 15.37
CA PRO A 36 -2.54 4.73 14.65
C PRO A 36 -1.40 4.90 13.65
N LEU A 37 -0.64 3.84 13.43
CA LEU A 37 0.39 3.84 12.41
C LEU A 37 -0.24 3.93 11.02
N PRO A 38 0.41 4.60 10.07
CA PRO A 38 -0.09 4.62 8.70
C PRO A 38 -0.24 3.21 8.17
N GLN A 39 -1.33 2.96 7.45
CA GLN A 39 -1.56 1.69 6.80
C GLN A 39 -1.40 1.84 5.31
N TYR A 40 -0.56 1.02 4.74
CA TYR A 40 -0.30 1.02 3.31
C TYR A 40 -0.91 -0.20 2.66
N PRO A 41 -1.34 -0.09 1.42
CA PRO A 41 -1.72 -1.26 0.65
C PRO A 41 -0.48 -2.12 0.38
N TYR A 42 -0.71 -3.34 -0.05
CA TYR A 42 0.39 -4.25 -0.34
C TYR A 42 0.02 -5.18 -1.48
N LEU A 43 1.05 -5.76 -2.06
CA LEU A 43 0.93 -6.76 -3.12
C LEU A 43 1.38 -8.11 -2.56
N ILE A 44 0.62 -9.15 -2.90
CA ILE A 44 1.05 -10.53 -2.65
C ILE A 44 1.40 -11.15 -4.00
N ARG A 45 2.64 -11.57 -4.15
CA ARG A 45 3.10 -12.26 -5.35
C ARG A 45 2.62 -13.71 -5.28
N GLU A 46 1.87 -14.16 -6.26
CA GLU A 46 1.27 -15.49 -6.19
C GLU A 46 2.30 -16.60 -6.24
N LYS A 47 3.38 -16.39 -6.98
CA LYS A 47 4.41 -17.37 -7.19
C LYS A 47 5.01 -17.89 -5.89
N ASP A 48 5.26 -17.02 -4.93
CA ASP A 48 5.97 -17.38 -3.70
C ASP A 48 5.33 -16.80 -2.43
N GLY A 49 4.21 -16.09 -2.56
CA GLY A 49 3.53 -15.48 -1.42
C GLY A 49 4.23 -14.26 -0.84
N THR A 50 5.23 -13.73 -1.52
CA THR A 50 5.96 -12.55 -1.03
C THR A 50 5.04 -11.36 -0.93
N ARG A 51 5.09 -10.68 0.22
CA ARG A 51 4.31 -9.48 0.48
C ARG A 51 5.18 -8.26 0.30
N THR A 52 4.72 -7.32 -0.51
CA THR A 52 5.42 -6.07 -0.75
C THR A 52 4.52 -4.90 -0.43
N THR A 53 4.94 -4.06 0.50
CA THR A 53 4.18 -2.87 0.91
C THR A 53 4.35 -1.77 -0.12
N VAL A 54 3.24 -1.16 -0.52
CA VAL A 54 3.24 -0.01 -1.43
C VAL A 54 3.22 1.25 -0.56
N ASP A 55 4.41 1.72 -0.21
CA ASP A 55 4.59 2.77 0.81
C ASP A 55 5.00 4.12 0.22
N LYS A 56 4.82 4.31 -1.08
CA LYS A 56 5.14 5.55 -1.76
C LYS A 56 4.00 5.98 -2.66
N PRO A 57 3.80 7.29 -2.86
CA PRO A 57 2.77 7.77 -3.78
C PRO A 57 2.99 7.36 -5.24
N SER A 58 4.24 7.11 -5.61
CA SER A 58 4.58 6.57 -6.92
C SER A 58 5.51 5.40 -6.68
N PHE A 59 5.00 4.19 -6.89
CA PHE A 59 5.68 2.94 -6.56
C PHE A 59 5.93 2.18 -7.85
N ARG A 60 7.20 2.04 -8.23
CA ARG A 60 7.56 1.43 -9.52
C ARG A 60 7.90 -0.03 -9.36
N ILE A 61 7.37 -0.83 -10.29
CA ILE A 61 7.62 -2.27 -10.37
C ILE A 61 8.31 -2.57 -11.67
N GLY A 62 9.39 -3.33 -11.64
CA GLY A 62 10.09 -3.70 -12.84
C GLY A 62 11.32 -4.56 -12.57
N LYS A 63 12.14 -4.72 -13.59
CA LYS A 63 13.33 -5.58 -13.53
C LYS A 63 14.60 -4.79 -13.21
N GLU A 64 14.60 -3.48 -13.39
CA GLU A 64 15.79 -2.66 -13.17
C GLU A 64 15.80 -2.13 -11.73
N GLY A 65 16.63 -2.72 -10.89
CA GLY A 65 16.66 -2.42 -9.46
C GLY A 65 16.96 -0.97 -9.12
N ARG A 66 17.68 -0.25 -10.00
CA ARG A 66 18.01 1.15 -9.76
C ARG A 66 16.79 2.05 -9.73
N TYR A 67 15.77 1.68 -10.51
CA TYR A 67 14.62 2.56 -10.75
C TYR A 67 13.34 2.01 -10.16
N CYS A 68 13.38 0.83 -9.56
CA CYS A 68 12.17 0.15 -9.12
C CYS A 68 12.14 -0.01 -7.61
N ASP A 69 10.92 0.11 -7.05
CA ASP A 69 10.67 -0.12 -5.64
C ASP A 69 10.39 -1.59 -5.37
N LEU A 70 9.76 -2.27 -6.31
CA LEU A 70 9.65 -3.73 -6.31
C LEU A 70 10.45 -4.24 -7.49
N PHE A 71 11.46 -5.02 -7.18
CA PHE A 71 12.47 -5.45 -8.15
C PHE A 71 12.26 -6.93 -8.48
N LEU A 72 11.80 -7.21 -9.69
CA LEU A 72 11.51 -8.58 -10.17
C LEU A 72 12.63 -9.07 -11.06
N TYR A 73 13.82 -9.22 -10.48
CA TYR A 73 15.03 -9.56 -11.23
C TYR A 73 15.02 -10.98 -11.80
N ASP A 74 14.18 -11.85 -11.25
CA ASP A 74 14.12 -13.26 -11.61
C ASP A 74 13.14 -13.56 -12.76
N ASN A 75 12.54 -12.53 -13.36
CA ASN A 75 11.56 -12.71 -14.41
C ASN A 75 11.93 -11.87 -15.63
N THR A 76 12.42 -12.55 -16.67
CA THR A 76 12.87 -11.87 -17.90
C THR A 76 11.73 -11.31 -18.73
N ALA A 77 10.49 -11.71 -18.47
CA ALA A 77 9.33 -11.16 -19.18
C ALA A 77 8.95 -9.77 -18.68
N ILE A 78 9.49 -9.36 -17.53
CA ILE A 78 9.23 -8.05 -16.94
C ILE A 78 10.12 -7.00 -17.58
N SER A 79 9.53 -5.85 -17.93
CA SER A 79 10.29 -4.72 -18.46
C SER A 79 11.05 -4.03 -17.35
N ARG A 80 12.07 -3.24 -17.69
CA ARG A 80 12.89 -2.52 -16.70
C ARG A 80 12.04 -1.65 -15.81
N SER A 81 11.12 -0.86 -16.39
CA SER A 81 10.09 -0.10 -15.70
C SER A 81 8.77 -0.59 -16.26
N HIS A 82 8.16 -1.54 -15.58
CA HIS A 82 7.00 -2.23 -16.14
C HIS A 82 5.71 -1.49 -15.86
N ALA A 83 5.48 -1.17 -14.61
CA ALA A 83 4.25 -0.49 -14.19
C ALA A 83 4.52 0.31 -12.92
N ASP A 84 3.70 1.34 -12.70
CA ASP A 84 3.72 2.11 -11.47
C ASP A 84 2.39 1.98 -10.76
N ILE A 85 2.42 1.92 -9.44
CA ILE A 85 1.21 2.09 -8.63
C ILE A 85 1.24 3.51 -8.10
N VAL A 86 0.20 4.26 -8.41
CA VAL A 86 0.09 5.68 -8.06
C VAL A 86 -0.99 5.83 -7.01
N THR A 87 -0.68 6.56 -5.93
CA THR A 87 -1.63 6.87 -4.87
C THR A 87 -2.03 8.33 -5.00
N ARG A 88 -3.33 8.59 -5.06
CA ARG A 88 -3.85 9.95 -5.16
C ARG A 88 -5.20 10.03 -4.48
N ASP A 89 -5.31 10.96 -3.53
CA ASP A 89 -6.57 11.21 -2.81
C ASP A 89 -7.14 9.96 -2.14
N GLY A 90 -6.26 9.15 -1.56
CA GLY A 90 -6.67 7.90 -0.90
C GLY A 90 -7.08 6.79 -1.85
N ARG A 91 -6.85 6.96 -3.15
CA ARG A 91 -7.17 5.96 -4.16
C ARG A 91 -5.88 5.48 -4.81
N TYR A 92 -5.93 4.28 -5.35
CA TYR A 92 -4.75 3.61 -5.89
C TYR A 92 -4.99 3.22 -7.33
N PHE A 93 -3.99 3.45 -8.19
CA PHE A 93 -4.10 3.22 -9.62
C PHE A 93 -2.84 2.51 -10.10
N VAL A 94 -2.98 1.64 -11.09
CA VAL A 94 -1.83 1.06 -11.78
C VAL A 94 -1.72 1.71 -13.16
N VAL A 95 -0.49 1.99 -13.58
CA VAL A 95 -0.19 2.58 -14.89
C VAL A 95 0.87 1.70 -15.56
N ASP A 96 0.54 1.12 -16.70
CA ASP A 96 1.52 0.38 -17.51
C ASP A 96 2.46 1.36 -18.17
N ARG A 97 3.77 1.18 -17.98
CA ARG A 97 4.78 2.08 -18.55
C ARG A 97 5.26 1.58 -19.91
N ASN A 98 4.32 1.33 -20.80
CA ASN A 98 4.60 0.88 -22.14
C ASN A 98 5.45 -0.39 -22.13
N SER A 99 5.09 -1.33 -21.29
CA SER A 99 5.83 -2.57 -21.10
C SER A 99 5.75 -3.46 -22.35
N THR A 100 6.78 -4.28 -22.55
CA THR A 100 6.83 -5.17 -23.71
C THR A 100 5.74 -6.24 -23.66
N ASN A 101 5.49 -6.80 -22.46
CA ASN A 101 4.56 -7.92 -22.30
C ASN A 101 3.29 -7.54 -21.55
N HIS A 102 3.02 -6.24 -21.46
CA HIS A 102 1.75 -5.69 -20.99
C HIS A 102 1.45 -5.90 -19.51
N THR A 103 0.43 -5.18 -19.05
CA THR A 103 -0.10 -5.27 -17.69
C THR A 103 -1.60 -5.56 -17.80
N TYR A 104 -2.10 -6.39 -16.89
CA TYR A 104 -3.50 -6.81 -16.89
C TYR A 104 -4.10 -6.58 -15.52
N VAL A 105 -5.34 -6.11 -15.49
CA VAL A 105 -6.11 -5.91 -14.25
C VAL A 105 -7.37 -6.74 -14.38
N GLU A 106 -7.58 -7.68 -13.45
CA GLU A 106 -8.70 -8.61 -13.48
C GLU A 106 -8.80 -9.35 -14.81
N GLY A 107 -7.64 -9.76 -15.35
CA GLY A 107 -7.56 -10.47 -16.60
C GLY A 107 -7.70 -9.64 -17.86
N ARG A 108 -7.87 -8.32 -17.72
CA ARG A 108 -8.03 -7.42 -18.87
C ARG A 108 -6.76 -6.65 -19.13
N LEU A 109 -6.32 -6.63 -20.36
CA LEU A 109 -5.19 -5.83 -20.80
C LEU A 109 -5.52 -4.35 -20.60
N ILE A 110 -4.63 -3.61 -19.93
CA ILE A 110 -4.82 -2.18 -19.76
C ILE A 110 -4.00 -1.40 -20.79
N PRO A 111 -4.54 -0.27 -21.28
CA PRO A 111 -3.77 0.56 -22.22
C PRO A 111 -2.54 1.14 -21.56
N PRO A 112 -1.42 1.29 -22.28
CA PRO A 112 -0.24 1.90 -21.68
C PRO A 112 -0.49 3.38 -21.34
N GLU A 113 0.18 3.82 -20.29
CA GLU A 113 0.16 5.21 -19.81
C GLU A 113 -1.21 5.71 -19.36
N ARG A 114 -2.12 4.79 -19.02
CA ARG A 114 -3.43 5.12 -18.48
C ARG A 114 -3.60 4.57 -17.09
N GLU A 115 -4.18 5.38 -16.20
CA GLU A 115 -4.48 4.96 -14.83
C GLU A 115 -5.69 4.03 -14.81
N VAL A 116 -5.54 2.89 -14.14
CA VAL A 116 -6.65 1.97 -13.89
C VAL A 116 -6.73 1.74 -12.38
N GLU A 117 -7.87 2.01 -11.82
CA GLU A 117 -8.03 1.99 -10.37
C GLU A 117 -7.93 0.58 -9.79
N LEU A 118 -7.24 0.48 -8.65
CA LEU A 118 -7.08 -0.77 -7.90
C LEU A 118 -7.95 -0.74 -6.65
N TYR A 119 -8.60 -1.87 -6.37
CA TYR A 119 -9.45 -2.05 -5.20
C TYR A 119 -8.90 -3.19 -4.36
N ASP A 120 -9.46 -3.39 -3.19
CA ASP A 120 -9.07 -4.51 -2.35
C ASP A 120 -9.33 -5.84 -3.08
N ASN A 121 -8.35 -6.73 -3.04
CA ASN A 121 -8.39 -8.04 -3.72
C ASN A 121 -8.36 -7.95 -5.26
N THR A 122 -7.90 -6.85 -5.83
CA THR A 122 -7.75 -6.75 -7.28
C THR A 122 -6.60 -7.65 -7.75
N HIS A 123 -6.88 -8.47 -8.75
CA HIS A 123 -5.84 -9.30 -9.39
C HIS A 123 -5.08 -8.47 -10.41
N LEU A 124 -3.76 -8.45 -10.29
CA LEU A 124 -2.88 -7.67 -11.14
C LEU A 124 -1.86 -8.62 -11.77
N ARG A 125 -1.66 -8.52 -13.07
CA ARG A 125 -0.67 -9.33 -13.75
C ARG A 125 0.26 -8.45 -14.58
N LEU A 126 1.55 -8.57 -14.32
CA LEU A 126 2.60 -7.89 -15.09
C LEU A 126 3.30 -8.96 -15.93
N ALA A 127 3.11 -8.91 -17.23
CA ALA A 127 3.57 -9.98 -18.14
C ALA A 127 2.98 -11.32 -17.70
N ASN A 128 3.80 -12.23 -17.18
CA ASN A 128 3.34 -13.51 -16.65
C ASN A 128 3.43 -13.60 -15.12
N GLU A 129 3.62 -12.47 -14.46
CA GLU A 129 3.78 -12.42 -13.01
C GLU A 129 2.49 -11.97 -12.36
N ASN A 130 1.91 -12.81 -11.51
CA ASN A 130 0.60 -12.56 -10.90
C ASN A 130 0.73 -12.02 -9.48
N PHE A 131 -0.08 -11.03 -9.16
CA PHE A 131 -0.16 -10.41 -7.84
C PHE A 131 -1.61 -10.22 -7.46
N THR A 132 -1.86 -10.14 -6.17
CA THR A 132 -3.13 -9.64 -5.63
C THR A 132 -2.85 -8.38 -4.86
N PHE A 133 -3.61 -7.33 -5.14
CA PHE A 133 -3.50 -6.05 -4.46
C PHE A 133 -4.48 -6.04 -3.29
N HIS A 134 -3.99 -5.66 -2.11
CA HIS A 134 -4.80 -5.60 -0.90
C HIS A 134 -4.68 -4.23 -0.27
N LEU A 135 -5.79 -3.74 0.26
CA LEU A 135 -5.79 -2.47 0.99
C LEU A 135 -5.40 -2.65 2.44
N LYS A 136 -5.70 -3.81 3.01
CA LYS A 136 -5.37 -4.09 4.41
C LYS A 136 -5.48 -5.57 4.74
#